data_01d3a7493f3f3134ce97382e9d5e92a9
#
_entry.id   01d3a7493f3f3134ce97382e9d5e92a9
#
_cell.length_a   1.000
_cell.length_b   1.000
_cell.length_c   1.000
_cell.angle_alpha   90.00
_cell.angle_beta   90.00
_cell.angle_gamma   90.00
#
_symmetry.space_group_name_H-M   'P 1'
#
loop_
_entity.id
_entity.type
_entity.pdbx_description
1 polymer ?
#
loop_
_entity_poly.entity_id
_entity_poly.type
_entity_poly.pdbx_seq_one_letter_code
_entity_poly.pdbx_strand_id
1 'polypeptide(L)'
;MLRIDETSKTLVAPQAGGLVTEASPDREELLALVGASWQAFAHELGLPSLKLLATEPLPGVDMLAFDEQAGRAVVVQVTGETVEWQLYRALQAAAAVAALDAAQLASVHEALSAAVPGESPQLVLVAGAYDPSALSMAGWLSRRHGLDISTYAVSVLRFGNERLLSVRREPRDGQSPDPASEVQWMLTGAAPEQAAAPAAPAVPAASSTPPPGA
;
A
#
# COMPACT_ATOMS: atom_id res chain seq x y z
N MET A 1 -12.94 5.36 -0.44
CA MET A 1 -13.86 4.56 0.44
C MET A 1 -14.83 3.80 -0.43
N LEU A 2 -14.98 2.50 -0.21
CA LEU A 2 -15.83 1.60 -1.01
C LEU A 2 -16.86 0.90 -0.11
N ARG A 3 -18.10 0.73 -0.62
CA ARG A 3 -19.16 -0.02 0.05
C ARG A 3 -19.01 -1.51 -0.25
N ILE A 4 -19.23 -2.36 0.75
CA ILE A 4 -19.33 -3.81 0.59
C ILE A 4 -20.78 -4.14 0.21
N ASP A 5 -20.98 -4.73 -0.95
CA ASP A 5 -22.26 -5.33 -1.33
C ASP A 5 -22.30 -6.76 -0.76
N GLU A 6 -23.12 -6.97 0.26
CA GLU A 6 -23.23 -8.26 0.97
C GLU A 6 -23.80 -9.38 0.09
N THR A 7 -24.56 -9.04 -0.94
CA THR A 7 -25.18 -10.01 -1.85
C THR A 7 -24.17 -10.54 -2.86
N SER A 8 -23.42 -9.64 -3.50
CA SER A 8 -22.42 -10.00 -4.54
C SER A 8 -21.02 -10.19 -3.99
N LYS A 9 -20.78 -9.83 -2.71
CA LYS A 9 -19.44 -9.81 -2.07
C LYS A 9 -18.44 -8.96 -2.85
N THR A 10 -18.89 -7.81 -3.37
CA THR A 10 -18.08 -6.89 -4.17
C THR A 10 -18.00 -5.51 -3.53
N LEU A 11 -17.05 -4.68 -4.00
CA LEU A 11 -16.88 -3.31 -3.54
C LEU A 11 -17.52 -2.33 -4.54
N VAL A 12 -18.38 -1.42 -4.06
CA VAL A 12 -19.12 -0.43 -4.85
C VAL A 12 -19.02 0.97 -4.23
N ALA A 13 -19.43 2.03 -4.95
CA ALA A 13 -19.45 3.40 -4.42
C ALA A 13 -20.54 3.61 -3.36
N PRO A 14 -20.30 4.36 -2.25
CA PRO A 14 -21.24 4.53 -1.12
C PRO A 14 -22.36 5.56 -1.39
N GLN A 15 -23.47 5.42 -0.66
CA GLN A 15 -24.57 6.40 -0.62
C GLN A 15 -24.68 7.04 0.78
N ALA A 16 -25.22 8.28 0.93
CA ALA A 16 -25.08 9.14 2.13
C ALA A 16 -25.76 8.69 3.48
N GLY A 17 -25.18 8.97 4.70
CA GLY A 17 -25.69 8.64 6.10
C GLY A 17 -24.57 8.65 7.18
N GLY A 18 -24.72 8.17 8.41
CA GLY A 18 -23.74 8.23 9.53
C GLY A 18 -22.82 7.01 9.63
N LEU A 19 -21.52 7.22 9.82
CA LEU A 19 -20.45 6.21 9.83
C LEU A 19 -20.19 5.64 11.22
N VAL A 20 -20.11 4.32 11.35
CA VAL A 20 -19.67 3.60 12.56
C VAL A 20 -18.57 2.62 12.18
N THR A 21 -17.45 2.65 12.90
CA THR A 21 -16.35 1.67 12.67
C THR A 21 -16.79 0.30 13.15
N GLU A 22 -16.63 -0.70 12.30
CA GLU A 22 -16.78 -2.11 12.65
C GLU A 22 -15.40 -2.77 12.89
N ALA A 23 -15.39 -4.01 13.36
CA ALA A 23 -14.16 -4.80 13.40
C ALA A 23 -13.58 -4.96 11.98
N SER A 24 -12.25 -5.00 11.89
CA SER A 24 -11.59 -5.32 10.63
C SER A 24 -12.05 -6.69 10.13
N PRO A 25 -12.23 -6.87 8.81
CA PRO A 25 -12.55 -8.18 8.24
C PRO A 25 -11.39 -9.14 8.51
N ASP A 26 -11.69 -10.42 8.62
CA ASP A 26 -10.64 -11.43 8.68
C ASP A 26 -9.87 -11.50 7.35
N ARG A 27 -8.72 -12.21 7.36
CA ARG A 27 -7.87 -12.31 6.17
C ARG A 27 -8.62 -12.93 4.99
N GLU A 28 -9.41 -13.96 5.21
CA GLU A 28 -10.10 -14.72 4.16
C GLU A 28 -11.19 -13.86 3.51
N GLU A 29 -12.01 -13.19 4.31
CA GLU A 29 -13.01 -12.24 3.82
C GLU A 29 -12.35 -11.11 3.02
N LEU A 30 -11.25 -10.54 3.52
CA LEU A 30 -10.56 -9.44 2.85
C LEU A 30 -9.92 -9.88 1.52
N LEU A 31 -9.32 -11.07 1.47
CA LEU A 31 -8.80 -11.66 0.22
C LEU A 31 -9.89 -11.85 -0.82
N ALA A 32 -11.06 -12.38 -0.40
CA ALA A 32 -12.19 -12.59 -1.30
C ALA A 32 -12.74 -11.26 -1.84
N LEU A 33 -12.94 -10.26 -0.97
CA LEU A 33 -13.42 -8.92 -1.36
C LEU A 33 -12.46 -8.22 -2.32
N VAL A 34 -11.17 -8.21 -1.99
CA VAL A 34 -10.13 -7.57 -2.80
C VAL A 34 -9.99 -8.27 -4.14
N GLY A 35 -9.95 -9.60 -4.15
CA GLY A 35 -9.85 -10.39 -5.39
C GLY A 35 -11.04 -10.18 -6.33
N ALA A 36 -12.27 -10.19 -5.78
CA ALA A 36 -13.49 -9.98 -6.56
C ALA A 36 -13.63 -8.55 -7.11
N SER A 37 -12.99 -7.56 -6.49
CA SER A 37 -13.14 -6.14 -6.82
C SER A 37 -11.79 -5.44 -7.02
N TRP A 38 -10.81 -6.17 -7.58
CA TRP A 38 -9.42 -5.74 -7.68
C TRP A 38 -9.23 -4.34 -8.28
N GLN A 39 -9.91 -4.03 -9.41
CA GLN A 39 -9.75 -2.75 -10.08
C GLN A 39 -10.15 -1.57 -9.19
N ALA A 40 -11.28 -1.70 -8.47
CA ALA A 40 -11.74 -0.68 -7.55
C ALA A 40 -10.76 -0.53 -6.36
N PHE A 41 -10.25 -1.65 -5.85
CA PHE A 41 -9.29 -1.67 -4.76
C PHE A 41 -7.93 -1.06 -5.18
N ALA A 42 -7.39 -1.44 -6.33
CA ALA A 42 -6.14 -0.88 -6.86
C ALA A 42 -6.25 0.64 -7.09
N HIS A 43 -7.41 1.12 -7.52
CA HIS A 43 -7.66 2.56 -7.66
C HIS A 43 -7.62 3.27 -6.29
N GLU A 44 -8.23 2.69 -5.24
CA GLU A 44 -8.17 3.23 -3.87
C GLU A 44 -6.75 3.19 -3.27
N LEU A 45 -5.92 2.23 -3.66
CA LEU A 45 -4.49 2.22 -3.31
C LEU A 45 -3.69 3.35 -4.00
N GLY A 46 -4.27 4.04 -4.98
CA GLY A 46 -3.57 4.97 -5.86
C GLY A 46 -2.63 4.29 -6.86
N LEU A 47 -2.89 3.02 -7.18
CA LEU A 47 -2.08 2.16 -8.05
C LEU A 47 -2.95 1.58 -9.18
N PRO A 48 -3.58 2.42 -10.03
CA PRO A 48 -4.55 1.95 -11.03
C PRO A 48 -3.93 1.08 -12.15
N SER A 49 -2.60 1.11 -12.30
CA SER A 49 -1.84 0.29 -13.25
C SER A 49 -1.63 -1.16 -12.80
N LEU A 50 -2.02 -1.50 -11.56
CA LEU A 50 -1.88 -2.85 -11.04
C LEU A 50 -2.93 -3.80 -11.64
N LYS A 51 -2.45 -4.87 -12.26
CA LYS A 51 -3.27 -5.96 -12.77
C LYS A 51 -3.10 -7.19 -11.86
N LEU A 52 -4.19 -7.65 -11.25
CA LEU A 52 -4.15 -8.91 -10.49
C LEU A 52 -3.92 -10.07 -11.46
N LEU A 53 -2.93 -10.90 -11.16
CA LEU A 53 -2.57 -12.06 -11.95
C LEU A 53 -3.11 -13.35 -11.32
N ALA A 54 -2.90 -13.50 -10.01
CA ALA A 54 -3.32 -14.69 -9.29
C ALA A 54 -3.49 -14.40 -7.79
N THR A 55 -4.39 -15.15 -7.17
CA THR A 55 -4.56 -15.23 -5.72
C THR A 55 -3.93 -16.53 -5.25
N GLU A 56 -3.11 -16.45 -4.20
CA GLU A 56 -2.37 -17.58 -3.59
C GLU A 56 -1.55 -18.42 -4.63
N PRO A 57 -0.79 -17.76 -5.54
CA PRO A 57 -0.08 -18.46 -6.62
C PRO A 57 1.10 -19.30 -6.11
N LEU A 58 1.67 -18.96 -4.97
CA LEU A 58 2.83 -19.59 -4.36
C LEU A 58 2.62 -19.67 -2.83
N PRO A 59 3.22 -20.64 -2.15
CA PRO A 59 3.17 -20.70 -0.69
C PRO A 59 3.65 -19.40 -0.04
N GLY A 60 2.79 -18.80 0.78
CA GLY A 60 3.09 -17.56 1.49
C GLY A 60 2.87 -16.27 0.69
N VAL A 61 2.45 -16.34 -0.57
CA VAL A 61 2.06 -15.20 -1.39
C VAL A 61 0.54 -15.11 -1.43
N ASP A 62 -0.05 -14.07 -0.85
CA ASP A 62 -1.51 -13.92 -0.81
C ASP A 62 -2.07 -13.53 -2.17
N MET A 63 -1.47 -12.51 -2.83
CA MET A 63 -1.82 -12.11 -4.18
C MET A 63 -0.56 -11.70 -4.95
N LEU A 64 -0.55 -12.01 -6.22
CA LEU A 64 0.47 -11.56 -7.16
C LEU A 64 -0.18 -10.69 -8.22
N ALA A 65 0.34 -9.48 -8.38
CA ALA A 65 -0.08 -8.53 -9.37
C ALA A 65 1.11 -8.11 -10.26
N PHE A 66 0.82 -7.42 -11.34
CA PHE A 66 1.81 -6.84 -12.24
C PHE A 66 1.52 -5.35 -12.39
N ASP A 67 2.52 -4.52 -12.21
CA ASP A 67 2.44 -3.10 -12.53
C ASP A 67 2.83 -2.91 -14.00
N GLU A 68 1.82 -2.69 -14.83
CA GLU A 68 2.01 -2.49 -16.27
C GLU A 68 2.82 -1.23 -16.61
N GLN A 69 2.77 -0.21 -15.75
CA GLN A 69 3.51 1.03 -15.95
C GLN A 69 4.98 0.88 -15.56
N ALA A 70 5.27 0.21 -14.45
CA ALA A 70 6.63 -0.03 -13.99
C ALA A 70 7.28 -1.28 -14.60
N GLY A 71 6.49 -2.17 -15.24
CA GLY A 71 6.99 -3.42 -15.84
C GLY A 71 7.49 -4.45 -14.83
N ARG A 72 6.94 -4.48 -13.60
CA ARG A 72 7.44 -5.31 -12.51
C ARG A 72 6.35 -6.08 -11.77
N ALA A 73 6.76 -7.18 -11.14
CA ALA A 73 5.90 -7.96 -10.26
C ALA A 73 5.60 -7.19 -8.96
N VAL A 74 4.40 -7.36 -8.44
CA VAL A 74 3.94 -6.77 -7.17
C VAL A 74 3.37 -7.88 -6.30
N VAL A 75 3.95 -8.05 -5.11
CA VAL A 75 3.47 -8.98 -4.09
C VAL A 75 2.57 -8.23 -3.14
N VAL A 76 1.31 -8.64 -3.04
CA VAL A 76 0.34 -8.08 -2.09
C VAL A 76 0.11 -9.07 -0.97
N GLN A 77 0.37 -8.62 0.26
CA GLN A 77 0.13 -9.40 1.48
C GLN A 77 -1.01 -8.79 2.26
N VAL A 78 -1.96 -9.62 2.64
CA VAL A 78 -3.22 -9.21 3.29
C VAL A 78 -3.34 -9.86 4.66
N THR A 79 -3.73 -9.07 5.68
CA THR A 79 -4.10 -9.60 7.00
C THR A 79 -5.24 -8.77 7.59
N GLY A 80 -6.20 -9.43 8.24
CA GLY A 80 -7.32 -8.77 8.92
C GLY A 80 -6.93 -8.13 10.26
N GLU A 81 -5.87 -8.60 10.90
CA GLU A 81 -5.46 -8.19 12.25
C GLU A 81 -4.12 -7.46 12.24
N THR A 82 -3.78 -6.83 13.39
CA THR A 82 -2.43 -6.32 13.64
C THR A 82 -1.47 -7.49 13.79
N VAL A 83 -0.47 -7.60 12.91
CA VAL A 83 0.48 -8.72 12.93
C VAL A 83 1.91 -8.20 12.92
N GLU A 84 2.64 -8.49 14.01
CA GLU A 84 4.07 -8.19 14.12
C GLU A 84 4.90 -8.86 13.01
N TRP A 85 4.49 -10.07 12.60
CA TRP A 85 5.20 -10.90 11.63
C TRP A 85 4.83 -10.66 10.16
N GLN A 86 3.90 -9.73 9.88
CA GLN A 86 3.44 -9.48 8.52
C GLN A 86 4.59 -9.03 7.59
N LEU A 87 5.44 -8.14 8.07
CA LEU A 87 6.58 -7.67 7.29
C LEU A 87 7.55 -8.81 6.97
N TYR A 88 7.81 -9.71 7.92
CA TYR A 88 8.66 -10.87 7.70
C TYR A 88 8.07 -11.82 6.63
N ARG A 89 6.78 -12.12 6.73
CA ARG A 89 6.07 -12.94 5.71
C ARG A 89 6.11 -12.29 4.33
N ALA A 90 5.91 -10.99 4.27
CA ALA A 90 5.98 -10.24 3.02
C ALA A 90 7.39 -10.28 2.38
N LEU A 91 8.43 -10.15 3.19
CA LEU A 91 9.81 -10.27 2.71
C LEU A 91 10.12 -11.69 2.23
N GLN A 92 9.61 -12.73 2.91
CA GLN A 92 9.73 -14.11 2.44
C GLN A 92 9.01 -14.31 1.09
N ALA A 93 7.78 -13.79 0.96
CA ALA A 93 7.01 -13.85 -0.28
C ALA A 93 7.73 -13.12 -1.43
N ALA A 94 8.29 -11.93 -1.16
CA ALA A 94 9.08 -11.19 -2.14
C ALA A 94 10.33 -11.96 -2.56
N ALA A 95 11.06 -12.55 -1.61
CA ALA A 95 12.24 -13.36 -1.89
C ALA A 95 11.88 -14.59 -2.73
N ALA A 96 10.73 -15.24 -2.44
CA ALA A 96 10.26 -16.38 -3.24
C ALA A 96 9.97 -15.99 -4.69
N VAL A 97 9.32 -14.83 -4.92
CA VAL A 97 9.04 -14.33 -6.27
C VAL A 97 10.33 -13.87 -6.97
N ALA A 98 11.24 -13.19 -6.28
CA ALA A 98 12.52 -12.75 -6.84
C ALA A 98 13.46 -13.90 -7.22
N ALA A 99 13.29 -15.06 -6.58
CA ALA A 99 14.08 -16.27 -6.90
C ALA A 99 13.61 -17.00 -8.16
N LEU A 100 12.44 -16.65 -8.72
CA LEU A 100 11.90 -17.28 -9.92
C LEU A 100 12.70 -16.82 -11.15
N ASP A 101 13.01 -17.78 -12.02
CA ASP A 101 13.54 -17.49 -13.35
C ASP A 101 12.43 -17.07 -14.34
N ALA A 102 12.82 -16.64 -15.55
CA ALA A 102 11.88 -16.17 -16.56
C ALA A 102 10.83 -17.23 -16.95
N ALA A 103 11.21 -18.52 -17.01
CA ALA A 103 10.29 -19.60 -17.37
C ALA A 103 9.31 -19.89 -16.23
N GLN A 104 9.78 -19.85 -15.00
CA GLN A 104 8.95 -19.99 -13.80
C GLN A 104 7.96 -18.82 -13.65
N LEU A 105 8.42 -17.58 -13.84
CA LEU A 105 7.54 -16.39 -13.84
C LEU A 105 6.46 -16.53 -14.93
N ALA A 106 6.82 -16.86 -16.16
CA ALA A 106 5.87 -17.07 -17.25
C ALA A 106 4.89 -18.23 -16.97
N SER A 107 5.32 -19.27 -16.23
CA SER A 107 4.44 -20.39 -15.84
C SER A 107 3.40 -20.01 -14.80
N VAL A 108 3.68 -19.02 -13.94
CA VAL A 108 2.71 -18.47 -12.98
C VAL A 108 1.65 -17.64 -13.73
N HIS A 109 2.09 -16.75 -14.61
CA HIS A 109 1.21 -15.97 -15.48
C HIS A 109 2.00 -15.37 -16.66
N GLU A 110 1.41 -15.40 -17.86
CA GLU A 110 2.06 -14.91 -19.09
C GLU A 110 2.53 -13.45 -19.01
N ALA A 111 1.78 -12.58 -18.31
CA ALA A 111 2.14 -11.17 -18.13
C ALA A 111 3.48 -10.99 -17.38
N LEU A 112 3.88 -11.97 -16.56
CA LEU A 112 5.17 -11.94 -15.86
C LEU A 112 6.37 -12.23 -16.75
N SER A 113 6.15 -12.67 -18.00
CA SER A 113 7.23 -12.79 -18.98
C SER A 113 7.90 -11.45 -19.30
N ALA A 114 7.21 -10.34 -19.04
CA ALA A 114 7.73 -8.97 -19.18
C ALA A 114 8.51 -8.49 -17.95
N ALA A 115 8.42 -9.20 -16.80
CA ALA A 115 9.16 -8.85 -15.60
C ALA A 115 10.65 -9.22 -15.76
N VAL A 116 11.52 -8.43 -15.14
CA VAL A 116 12.97 -8.70 -15.13
C VAL A 116 13.27 -9.77 -14.06
N PRO A 117 13.79 -10.95 -14.44
CA PRO A 117 14.15 -11.97 -13.46
C PRO A 117 15.21 -11.47 -12.47
N GLY A 118 15.04 -11.80 -11.19
CA GLY A 118 15.94 -11.38 -10.12
C GLY A 118 15.73 -9.94 -9.64
N GLU A 119 14.84 -9.17 -10.25
CA GLU A 119 14.44 -7.88 -9.73
C GLU A 119 13.55 -8.05 -8.49
N SER A 120 13.79 -7.22 -7.46
CA SER A 120 12.95 -7.24 -6.26
C SER A 120 11.54 -6.76 -6.59
N PRO A 121 10.49 -7.56 -6.33
CA PRO A 121 9.12 -7.12 -6.55
C PRO A 121 8.77 -5.98 -5.60
N GLN A 122 7.81 -5.15 -5.99
CA GLN A 122 7.19 -4.21 -5.07
C GLN A 122 6.37 -4.98 -4.02
N LEU A 123 6.43 -4.53 -2.78
CA LEU A 123 5.62 -5.05 -1.68
C LEU A 123 4.47 -4.10 -1.37
N VAL A 124 3.25 -4.61 -1.37
CA VAL A 124 2.04 -3.92 -0.92
C VAL A 124 1.51 -4.69 0.29
N LEU A 125 1.55 -4.06 1.46
CA LEU A 125 1.06 -4.61 2.71
C LEU A 125 -0.31 -4.01 3.02
N VAL A 126 -1.29 -4.87 3.28
CA VAL A 126 -2.67 -4.49 3.60
C VAL A 126 -3.04 -5.13 4.93
N ALA A 127 -3.34 -4.33 5.96
CA ALA A 127 -3.66 -4.82 7.30
C ALA A 127 -4.77 -3.99 7.96
N GLY A 128 -5.43 -4.55 8.98
CA GLY A 128 -6.37 -3.80 9.81
C GLY A 128 -5.70 -2.69 10.61
N ALA A 129 -4.49 -2.95 11.11
CA ALA A 129 -3.64 -1.98 11.79
C ALA A 129 -2.17 -2.40 11.69
N TYR A 130 -1.26 -1.49 12.00
CA TYR A 130 0.18 -1.73 12.05
C TYR A 130 0.76 -1.37 13.40
N ASP A 131 1.69 -2.17 13.88
CA ASP A 131 2.57 -1.76 14.95
C ASP A 131 3.52 -0.65 14.46
N PRO A 132 3.77 0.43 15.25
CA PRO A 132 4.69 1.50 14.88
C PRO A 132 6.10 1.01 14.54
N SER A 133 6.56 -0.07 15.19
CA SER A 133 7.87 -0.66 14.92
C SER A 133 7.92 -1.30 13.54
N ALA A 134 6.82 -1.94 13.09
CA ALA A 134 6.70 -2.52 11.75
C ALA A 134 6.74 -1.43 10.66
N LEU A 135 6.05 -0.30 10.87
CA LEU A 135 6.10 0.85 9.95
C LEU A 135 7.51 1.45 9.88
N SER A 136 8.15 1.64 11.04
CA SER A 136 9.52 2.15 11.13
C SER A 136 10.51 1.23 10.41
N MET A 137 10.37 -0.09 10.56
CA MET A 137 11.20 -1.09 9.88
C MET A 137 10.94 -1.09 8.36
N ALA A 138 9.70 -1.04 7.92
CA ALA A 138 9.36 -0.93 6.50
C ALA A 138 9.98 0.33 5.88
N GLY A 139 9.88 1.48 6.58
CA GLY A 139 10.52 2.73 6.17
C GLY A 139 12.05 2.64 6.12
N TRP A 140 12.68 1.98 7.12
CA TRP A 140 14.13 1.76 7.13
C TRP A 140 14.58 0.88 5.97
N LEU A 141 13.89 -0.24 5.70
CA LEU A 141 14.17 -1.14 4.59
C LEU A 141 14.04 -0.42 3.23
N SER A 142 13.01 0.41 3.08
CA SER A 142 12.84 1.19 1.85
C SER A 142 13.97 2.19 1.64
N ARG A 143 14.36 2.96 2.66
CA ARG A 143 15.39 4.00 2.54
C ARG A 143 16.81 3.43 2.44
N ARG A 144 17.12 2.36 3.16
CA ARG A 144 18.51 1.84 3.26
C ARG A 144 18.79 0.70 2.30
N HIS A 145 17.78 -0.08 1.94
CA HIS A 145 17.95 -1.28 1.12
C HIS A 145 17.22 -1.18 -0.23
N GLY A 146 16.56 -0.05 -0.51
CA GLY A 146 15.90 0.20 -1.79
C GLY A 146 14.67 -0.68 -2.04
N LEU A 147 14.13 -1.34 -0.99
CA LEU A 147 12.92 -2.14 -1.14
C LEU A 147 11.71 -1.22 -1.32
N ASP A 148 10.93 -1.43 -2.37
CA ASP A 148 9.70 -0.68 -2.56
C ASP A 148 8.57 -1.32 -1.75
N ILE A 149 8.33 -0.78 -0.55
CA ILE A 149 7.30 -1.25 0.38
C ILE A 149 6.25 -0.16 0.54
N SER A 150 4.98 -0.49 0.31
CA SER A 150 3.83 0.38 0.57
C SER A 150 2.90 -0.29 1.58
N THR A 151 2.47 0.47 2.59
CA THR A 151 1.63 0.00 3.70
C THR A 151 0.27 0.68 3.66
N TYR A 152 -0.81 -0.10 3.77
CA TYR A 152 -2.18 0.38 3.72
C TYR A 152 -2.98 -0.22 4.87
N ALA A 153 -3.54 0.65 5.73
CA ALA A 153 -4.51 0.24 6.72
C ALA A 153 -5.90 0.15 6.10
N VAL A 154 -6.63 -0.91 6.44
CA VAL A 154 -8.01 -1.12 6.02
C VAL A 154 -8.91 -1.20 7.24
N SER A 155 -10.09 -0.61 7.14
CA SER A 155 -11.11 -0.70 8.18
C SER A 155 -12.48 -0.82 7.54
N VAL A 156 -13.38 -1.57 8.19
CA VAL A 156 -14.77 -1.62 7.80
C VAL A 156 -15.56 -0.60 8.60
N LEU A 157 -16.30 0.21 7.89
CA LEU A 157 -17.19 1.21 8.43
C LEU A 157 -18.61 0.81 8.08
N ARG A 158 -19.53 0.93 9.03
CA ARG A 158 -20.96 0.77 8.75
C ARG A 158 -21.64 2.13 8.59
N PHE A 159 -22.51 2.19 7.61
CA PHE A 159 -23.26 3.34 7.21
C PHE A 159 -24.72 2.97 6.97
N GLY A 160 -25.55 3.11 8.00
CA GLY A 160 -26.89 2.53 7.97
C GLY A 160 -26.83 1.01 7.85
N ASN A 161 -27.36 0.47 6.76
CA ASN A 161 -27.29 -0.97 6.44
C ASN A 161 -26.14 -1.33 5.49
N GLU A 162 -25.30 -0.38 5.13
CA GLU A 162 -24.20 -0.60 4.18
C GLU A 162 -22.86 -0.77 4.92
N ARG A 163 -22.02 -1.69 4.45
CA ARG A 163 -20.64 -1.85 4.90
C ARG A 163 -19.71 -1.21 3.88
N LEU A 164 -18.77 -0.42 4.37
CA LEU A 164 -17.80 0.33 3.57
C LEU A 164 -16.40 -0.15 3.92
N LEU A 165 -15.57 -0.38 2.91
CA LEU A 165 -14.13 -0.59 3.12
C LEU A 165 -13.41 0.75 2.96
N SER A 166 -12.79 1.21 4.03
CA SER A 166 -11.88 2.35 4.02
C SER A 166 -10.46 1.85 3.84
N VAL A 167 -9.72 2.45 2.93
CA VAL A 167 -8.32 2.15 2.67
C VAL A 167 -7.52 3.43 2.89
N ARG A 168 -6.49 3.35 3.74
CA ARG A 168 -5.63 4.47 4.06
C ARG A 168 -4.17 4.07 3.90
N ARG A 169 -3.41 4.87 3.18
CA ARG A 169 -1.96 4.67 3.11
C ARG A 169 -1.31 5.08 4.42
N GLU A 170 -0.53 4.18 5.02
CA GLU A 170 0.23 4.50 6.23
C GLU A 170 1.56 5.18 5.88
N PRO A 171 1.94 6.23 6.64
CA PRO A 171 3.22 6.89 6.44
C PRO A 171 4.38 5.96 6.79
N ARG A 172 5.42 5.98 5.98
CA ARG A 172 6.62 5.11 6.14
C ARG A 172 7.45 5.41 7.40
N ASP A 173 7.18 6.49 8.11
CA ASP A 173 7.99 6.96 9.24
C ASP A 173 7.35 6.70 10.62
N GLY A 174 6.25 5.95 10.68
CA GLY A 174 5.53 5.68 11.93
C GLY A 174 4.88 6.94 12.55
N GLN A 175 4.95 8.08 11.88
CA GLN A 175 4.16 9.25 12.26
C GLN A 175 2.75 9.06 11.70
N SER A 176 1.82 8.66 12.54
CA SER A 176 0.39 8.71 12.19
C SER A 176 0.04 10.14 11.80
N PRO A 177 -0.64 10.34 10.66
CA PRO A 177 -1.25 11.64 10.39
C PRO A 177 -2.16 11.98 11.57
N ASP A 178 -2.14 13.24 12.01
CA ASP A 178 -2.98 13.73 13.10
C ASP A 178 -4.44 13.35 12.81
N PRO A 179 -5.09 12.55 13.68
CA PRO A 179 -6.47 12.14 13.47
C PRO A 179 -7.43 13.33 13.31
N ALA A 180 -7.06 14.52 13.83
CA ALA A 180 -7.81 15.74 13.63
C ALA A 180 -7.80 16.22 12.17
N SER A 181 -6.73 15.99 11.41
CA SER A 181 -6.67 16.34 9.99
C SER A 181 -7.47 15.39 9.10
N GLU A 182 -7.63 14.12 9.49
CA GLU A 182 -8.48 13.16 8.76
C GLU A 182 -9.97 13.49 8.88
N VAL A 183 -10.42 13.94 10.05
CA VAL A 183 -11.83 14.32 10.24
C VAL A 183 -12.16 15.59 9.43
N GLN A 184 -11.20 16.49 9.26
CA GLN A 184 -11.42 17.77 8.60
C GLN A 184 -11.71 17.61 7.10
N TRP A 185 -11.00 16.77 6.36
CA TRP A 185 -11.30 16.57 4.94
C TRP A 185 -12.57 15.73 4.71
N MET A 186 -12.92 14.79 5.60
CA MET A 186 -14.18 14.05 5.54
C MET A 186 -15.39 14.98 5.70
N LEU A 187 -15.29 16.04 6.52
CA LEU A 187 -16.37 16.99 6.78
C LEU A 187 -16.45 18.10 5.73
N THR A 188 -15.34 18.48 5.11
CA THR A 188 -15.26 19.62 4.20
C THR A 188 -15.18 19.26 2.73
N GLY A 189 -14.89 17.99 2.40
CA GLY A 189 -14.67 17.54 1.02
C GLY A 189 -13.45 18.18 0.33
N ALA A 190 -12.66 18.96 1.09
CA ALA A 190 -11.44 19.60 0.58
C ALA A 190 -10.23 18.72 0.89
N ALA A 191 -9.53 18.26 -0.16
CA ALA A 191 -8.26 17.59 0.01
C ALA A 191 -7.30 18.50 0.81
N PRO A 192 -6.49 17.97 1.75
CA PRO A 192 -5.49 18.76 2.45
C PRO A 192 -4.55 19.37 1.41
N GLU A 193 -4.49 20.70 1.41
CA GLU A 193 -3.50 21.44 0.62
C GLU A 193 -2.12 20.93 1.05
N GLN A 194 -1.38 20.34 0.11
CA GLN A 194 -0.03 19.84 0.38
C GLN A 194 0.74 20.98 1.04
N ALA A 195 1.04 20.85 2.32
CA ALA A 195 1.87 21.80 3.04
C ALA A 195 3.19 21.95 2.25
N ALA A 196 3.39 23.12 1.69
CA ALA A 196 4.60 23.45 0.97
C ALA A 196 5.80 23.13 1.85
N ALA A 197 6.70 22.29 1.36
CA ALA A 197 7.91 21.93 2.07
C ALA A 197 8.59 23.22 2.55
N PRO A 198 9.03 23.31 3.84
CA PRO A 198 9.71 24.49 4.33
C PRO A 198 10.94 24.74 3.44
N ALA A 199 11.02 25.96 2.90
CA ALA A 199 12.13 26.39 2.09
C ALA A 199 13.44 26.14 2.85
N ALA A 200 14.37 25.41 2.22
CA ALA A 200 15.69 25.17 2.79
C ALA A 200 16.35 26.53 3.14
N PRO A 201 16.99 26.64 4.33
CA PRO A 201 17.66 27.88 4.71
C PRO A 201 18.74 28.21 3.69
N ALA A 202 18.69 29.44 3.18
CA ALA A 202 19.69 29.95 2.24
C ALA A 202 21.09 29.89 2.90
N VAL A 203 21.98 29.14 2.30
CA VAL A 203 23.41 29.11 2.70
C VAL A 203 23.98 30.49 2.38
N PRO A 204 24.54 31.22 3.38
CA PRO A 204 25.15 32.51 3.09
C PRO A 204 26.37 32.29 2.19
N ALA A 205 26.41 33.05 1.09
CA ALA A 205 27.55 33.06 0.17
C ALA A 205 28.84 33.43 0.91
N ALA A 206 29.83 32.53 0.88
CA ALA A 206 31.16 32.80 1.40
C ALA A 206 31.78 33.97 0.60
N SER A 207 32.02 35.09 1.27
CA SER A 207 32.77 36.22 0.76
C SER A 207 34.22 35.79 0.49
N SER A 208 34.58 35.69 -0.77
CA SER A 208 35.97 35.50 -1.21
C SER A 208 36.76 36.80 -1.00
N THR A 209 37.59 36.83 0.02
CA THR A 209 38.60 37.84 0.21
C THR A 209 39.80 37.52 -0.70
N PRO A 210 40.27 38.44 -1.59
CA PRO A 210 41.47 38.19 -2.38
C PRO A 210 42.73 38.31 -1.51
N PRO A 211 43.79 37.53 -1.76
CA PRO A 211 45.05 37.63 -1.01
C PRO A 211 45.79 38.94 -1.36
N PRO A 212 46.54 39.51 -0.36
CA PRO A 212 47.38 40.68 -0.63
C PRO A 212 48.60 40.26 -1.43
N GLY A 213 48.92 41.10 -2.44
CA GLY A 213 50.07 40.92 -3.33
C GLY A 213 51.42 41.10 -2.62
N ALA A 214 52.40 40.35 -3.10
CA ALA A 214 53.84 40.68 -3.10
C ALA A 214 54.39 40.30 -4.46
#